data_17e53ed41642053dfc519fe64bdcf17f
#
_entry.id   17e53ed41642053dfc519fe64bdcf17f
#
_cell.length_a   1.000
_cell.length_b   1.000
_cell.length_c   1.000
_cell.angle_alpha   90.00
_cell.angle_beta   90.00
_cell.angle_gamma   90.00
#
_symmetry.space_group_name_H-M   'P 1'
#
loop_
_entity.id
_entity.type
_entity.pdbx_description
1 polymer ?
#
loop_
_entity_poly.entity_id
_entity_poly.type
_entity_poly.pdbx_seq_one_letter_code
_entity_poly.pdbx_strand_id
1 'polypeptide(L)'
;MTHPPLHLRSSNVLLVIAGGIFGTLARFGLESAIPTLHGWPLPTLVINLAGAFLLGVLLEALLRRGADQGVRRTIRLAVGTGFMGAFTTYSTLATEAVQLGASNQLGGAVVYAVLSLLGGVLASTAGIWAASIHHRRTSARRTGARAAAEANR
;
A
#
# COMPACT_ATOMS: atom_id res chain seq x y z
N MET A 1 -27.09 -20.34 17.21
CA MET A 1 -26.61 -18.93 17.25
C MET A 1 -25.63 -18.77 16.08
N THR A 2 -26.04 -18.10 15.01
CA THR A 2 -25.21 -17.86 13.82
C THR A 2 -24.18 -16.78 14.16
N HIS A 3 -22.92 -17.16 14.29
CA HIS A 3 -21.85 -16.16 14.44
C HIS A 3 -21.81 -15.24 13.21
N PRO A 4 -21.77 -13.92 13.39
CA PRO A 4 -21.68 -13.02 12.25
C PRO A 4 -20.41 -13.32 11.46
N PRO A 5 -20.44 -13.20 10.13
CA PRO A 5 -19.30 -13.45 9.27
C PRO A 5 -18.13 -12.53 9.70
N LEU A 6 -16.91 -13.04 9.56
CA LEU A 6 -15.69 -12.41 10.11
C LEU A 6 -15.50 -10.93 9.73
N HIS A 7 -15.96 -10.53 8.53
CA HIS A 7 -15.87 -9.15 8.04
C HIS A 7 -16.87 -8.19 8.73
N LEU A 8 -17.94 -8.70 9.34
CA LEU A 8 -18.93 -7.90 10.07
C LEU A 8 -18.68 -7.85 11.59
N ARG A 9 -17.61 -8.44 12.08
CA ARG A 9 -17.23 -8.29 13.49
C ARG A 9 -16.86 -6.83 13.76
N SER A 10 -17.51 -6.20 14.72
CA SER A 10 -17.30 -4.78 15.10
C SER A 10 -15.83 -4.45 15.35
N SER A 11 -15.06 -5.35 15.94
CA SER A 11 -13.62 -5.17 16.15
C SER A 11 -12.85 -5.02 14.83
N ASN A 12 -13.19 -5.77 13.78
CA ASN A 12 -12.54 -5.65 12.46
C ASN A 12 -12.91 -4.34 11.77
N VAL A 13 -14.17 -3.93 11.89
CA VAL A 13 -14.65 -2.64 11.36
C VAL A 13 -13.93 -1.48 12.04
N LEU A 14 -13.83 -1.50 13.37
CA LEU A 14 -13.11 -0.47 14.13
C LEU A 14 -11.63 -0.38 13.75
N LEU A 15 -10.96 -1.51 13.49
CA LEU A 15 -9.57 -1.52 13.01
C LEU A 15 -9.42 -0.82 11.65
N VAL A 16 -10.35 -1.08 10.73
CA VAL A 16 -10.35 -0.43 9.41
C VAL A 16 -10.63 1.06 9.54
N ILE A 17 -11.59 1.46 10.37
CA ILE A 17 -11.90 2.87 10.64
C ILE A 17 -10.69 3.59 11.22
N ALA A 18 -10.08 3.02 12.27
CA ALA A 18 -8.90 3.61 12.90
C ALA A 18 -7.74 3.76 11.90
N GLY A 19 -7.43 2.69 11.13
CA GLY A 19 -6.44 2.75 10.07
C GLY A 19 -6.78 3.82 9.02
N GLY A 20 -8.04 3.91 8.62
CA GLY A 20 -8.53 4.90 7.65
C GLY A 20 -8.34 6.34 8.11
N ILE A 21 -8.59 6.64 9.39
CA ILE A 21 -8.35 7.98 9.97
C ILE A 21 -6.88 8.37 9.78
N PHE A 22 -5.95 7.51 10.19
CA PHE A 22 -4.52 7.80 10.04
C PHE A 22 -4.08 7.85 8.57
N GLY A 23 -4.63 7.00 7.70
CA GLY A 23 -4.36 7.04 6.26
C GLY A 23 -4.78 8.36 5.62
N THR A 24 -6.00 8.84 5.95
CA THR A 24 -6.50 10.13 5.47
C THR A 24 -5.66 11.30 5.97
N LEU A 25 -5.28 11.31 7.25
CA LEU A 25 -4.41 12.35 7.82
C LEU A 25 -3.03 12.37 7.16
N ALA A 26 -2.44 11.20 6.95
CA ALA A 26 -1.14 11.09 6.26
C ALA A 26 -1.23 11.58 4.81
N ARG A 27 -2.30 11.21 4.08
CA ARG A 27 -2.56 11.72 2.73
C ARG A 27 -2.69 13.24 2.72
N PHE A 28 -3.54 13.79 3.58
CA PHE A 28 -3.74 15.25 3.67
C PHE A 28 -2.42 15.98 3.96
N GLY A 29 -1.61 15.46 4.90
CA GLY A 29 -0.31 16.03 5.21
C GLY A 29 0.65 16.02 4.02
N LEU A 30 0.69 14.92 3.25
CA LEU A 30 1.53 14.83 2.06
C LEU A 30 1.02 15.70 0.90
N GLU A 31 -0.30 15.74 0.67
CA GLU A 31 -0.91 16.63 -0.32
C GLU A 31 -0.57 18.10 -0.02
N SER A 32 -0.53 18.48 1.26
CA SER A 32 -0.19 19.85 1.68
C SER A 32 1.32 20.15 1.60
N ALA A 33 2.17 19.13 1.74
CA ALA A 33 3.63 19.28 1.75
C ALA A 33 4.27 19.21 0.36
N ILE A 34 3.65 18.51 -0.59
CA ILE A 34 4.19 18.32 -1.94
C ILE A 34 3.60 19.40 -2.85
N PRO A 35 4.41 20.30 -3.43
CA PRO A 35 3.90 21.34 -4.33
C PRO A 35 3.45 20.73 -5.66
N THR A 36 2.41 21.33 -6.25
CA THR A 36 2.04 21.06 -7.63
C THR A 36 3.07 21.69 -8.55
N LEU A 37 3.57 20.95 -9.54
CA LEU A 37 4.58 21.43 -10.46
C LEU A 37 3.92 21.78 -11.81
N HIS A 38 3.89 23.06 -12.17
CA HIS A 38 3.33 23.54 -13.44
C HIS A 38 1.88 23.08 -13.72
N GLY A 39 1.07 22.96 -12.67
CA GLY A 39 -0.32 22.48 -12.78
C GLY A 39 -0.49 20.96 -12.86
N TRP A 40 0.62 20.20 -12.75
CA TRP A 40 0.58 18.73 -12.69
C TRP A 40 0.24 18.23 -11.29
N PRO A 41 -0.62 17.24 -11.17
CA PRO A 41 -1.07 16.69 -9.88
C PRO A 41 -0.05 15.69 -9.30
N LEU A 42 1.18 16.17 -9.07
CA LEU A 42 2.27 15.36 -8.51
C LEU A 42 1.97 14.77 -7.12
N PRO A 43 1.29 15.49 -6.19
CA PRO A 43 1.00 14.94 -4.87
C PRO A 43 0.23 13.63 -4.96
N THR A 44 -0.87 13.61 -5.74
CA THR A 44 -1.72 12.43 -5.91
C THR A 44 -0.95 11.28 -6.56
N LEU A 45 -0.15 11.56 -7.58
CA LEU A 45 0.68 10.55 -8.25
C LEU A 45 1.65 9.90 -7.25
N VAL A 46 2.41 10.71 -6.51
CA VAL A 46 3.40 10.21 -5.53
C VAL A 46 2.74 9.41 -4.44
N ILE A 47 1.62 9.88 -3.89
CA ILE A 47 0.86 9.20 -2.83
C ILE A 47 0.37 7.84 -3.31
N ASN A 48 -0.21 7.77 -4.52
CA ASN A 48 -0.73 6.53 -5.06
C ASN A 48 0.40 5.52 -5.38
N LEU A 49 1.51 5.97 -5.95
CA LEU A 49 2.67 5.11 -6.21
C LEU A 49 3.32 4.60 -4.92
N ALA A 50 3.52 5.48 -3.95
CA ALA A 50 4.05 5.10 -2.64
C ALA A 50 3.12 4.12 -1.91
N GLY A 51 1.81 4.39 -1.93
CA GLY A 51 0.80 3.49 -1.36
C GLY A 51 0.77 2.13 -2.03
N ALA A 52 0.85 2.07 -3.36
CA ALA A 52 0.92 0.82 -4.12
C ALA A 52 2.18 0.00 -3.77
N PHE A 53 3.34 0.65 -3.70
CA PHE A 53 4.59 0.02 -3.27
C PHE A 53 4.51 -0.55 -1.86
N LEU A 54 4.09 0.28 -0.89
CA LEU A 54 3.98 -0.12 0.51
C LEU A 54 2.95 -1.22 0.73
N LEU A 55 1.83 -1.19 0.00
CA LEU A 55 0.83 -2.25 0.04
C LEU A 55 1.40 -3.56 -0.50
N GLY A 56 2.15 -3.52 -1.61
CA GLY A 56 2.86 -4.67 -2.17
C GLY A 56 3.83 -5.30 -1.17
N VAL A 57 4.65 -4.47 -0.51
CA VAL A 57 5.56 -4.92 0.57
C VAL A 57 4.79 -5.56 1.73
N LEU A 58 3.73 -4.91 2.20
CA LEU A 58 2.96 -5.36 3.34
C LEU A 58 2.30 -6.72 3.09
N LEU A 59 1.59 -6.85 1.96
CA LEU A 59 0.85 -8.07 1.64
C LEU A 59 1.79 -9.26 1.44
N GLU A 60 2.89 -9.08 0.72
CA GLU A 60 3.89 -10.12 0.52
C GLU A 60 4.55 -10.53 1.84
N ALA A 61 4.90 -9.57 2.69
CA ALA A 61 5.49 -9.86 4.00
C ALA A 61 4.53 -10.63 4.92
N LEU A 62 3.23 -10.33 4.87
CA LEU A 62 2.21 -11.04 5.66
C LEU A 62 1.97 -12.46 5.12
N LEU A 63 1.86 -12.61 3.80
CA LEU A 63 1.66 -13.90 3.12
C LEU A 63 2.76 -14.91 3.48
N ARG A 64 4.02 -14.47 3.45
CA ARG A 64 5.17 -15.32 3.79
C ARG A 64 5.26 -15.72 5.26
N ARG A 65 4.56 -15.05 6.14
CA ARG A 65 4.52 -15.36 7.57
C ARG A 65 3.45 -16.37 7.96
N GLY A 66 2.61 -16.82 7.04
CA GLY A 66 1.60 -17.87 7.22
C GLY A 66 0.16 -17.37 7.14
N ALA A 67 -0.79 -18.17 7.65
CA ALA A 67 -2.22 -17.94 7.52
C ALA A 67 -2.67 -16.57 8.08
N ASP A 68 -3.72 -15.99 7.47
CA ASP A 68 -4.32 -14.70 7.85
C ASP A 68 -5.14 -14.83 9.14
N GLN A 69 -4.44 -14.94 10.28
CA GLN A 69 -5.04 -15.13 11.60
C GLN A 69 -4.34 -14.27 12.67
N GLY A 70 -5.06 -13.96 13.74
CA GLY A 70 -4.54 -13.19 14.87
C GLY A 70 -3.92 -11.85 14.44
N VAL A 71 -2.72 -11.56 14.92
CA VAL A 71 -2.00 -10.31 14.67
C VAL A 71 -1.81 -10.00 13.17
N ARG A 72 -1.60 -11.03 12.33
CA ARG A 72 -1.43 -10.83 10.88
C ARG A 72 -2.71 -10.28 10.23
N ARG A 73 -3.88 -10.81 10.61
CA ARG A 73 -5.17 -10.27 10.19
C ARG A 73 -5.37 -8.84 10.69
N THR A 74 -5.06 -8.57 11.93
CA THR A 74 -5.16 -7.22 12.51
C THR A 74 -4.32 -6.22 11.71
N ILE A 75 -3.07 -6.53 11.41
CA ILE A 75 -2.19 -5.68 10.61
C ILE A 75 -2.73 -5.51 9.19
N ARG A 76 -3.18 -6.58 8.55
CA ARG A 76 -3.75 -6.50 7.20
C ARG A 76 -5.01 -5.62 7.17
N LEU A 77 -5.89 -5.72 8.16
CA LEU A 77 -7.10 -4.90 8.22
C LEU A 77 -6.80 -3.44 8.57
N ALA A 78 -6.01 -3.19 9.60
CA ALA A 78 -5.73 -1.83 10.05
C ALA A 78 -4.84 -1.07 9.04
N VAL A 79 -3.74 -1.70 8.60
CA VAL A 79 -2.76 -1.04 7.72
C VAL A 79 -3.11 -1.24 6.25
N GLY A 80 -3.37 -2.48 5.80
CA GLY A 80 -3.65 -2.78 4.39
C GLY A 80 -5.00 -2.22 3.94
N THR A 81 -6.07 -2.55 4.64
CA THR A 81 -7.41 -2.13 4.24
C THR A 81 -7.74 -0.72 4.73
N GLY A 82 -7.49 -0.42 6.01
CA GLY A 82 -7.81 0.87 6.60
C GLY A 82 -6.86 1.97 6.11
N PHE A 83 -5.60 1.91 6.55
CA PHE A 83 -4.64 2.96 6.27
C PHE A 83 -4.38 3.12 4.76
N MET A 84 -3.93 2.09 4.05
CA MET A 84 -3.60 2.18 2.62
C MET A 84 -4.82 2.48 1.76
N GLY A 85 -6.00 1.93 2.10
CA GLY A 85 -7.26 2.22 1.40
C GLY A 85 -7.70 3.67 1.50
N ALA A 86 -7.41 4.36 2.61
CA ALA A 86 -7.71 5.78 2.80
C ALA A 86 -6.53 6.70 2.38
N PHE A 87 -5.30 6.20 2.40
CA PHE A 87 -4.11 6.91 1.98
C PHE A 87 -4.06 7.11 0.46
N THR A 88 -4.37 6.07 -0.33
CA THR A 88 -4.47 6.16 -1.79
C THR A 88 -5.85 6.69 -2.22
N THR A 89 -5.94 7.29 -3.41
CA THR A 89 -7.19 7.85 -3.91
C THR A 89 -7.33 7.68 -5.41
N TYR A 90 -8.42 7.03 -5.82
CA TYR A 90 -8.83 6.97 -7.23
C TYR A 90 -9.69 8.18 -7.62
N SER A 91 -10.53 8.68 -6.71
CA SER A 91 -11.44 9.79 -6.99
C SER A 91 -10.69 11.08 -7.31
N THR A 92 -9.65 11.40 -6.55
CA THR A 92 -8.80 12.57 -6.80
C THR A 92 -8.09 12.43 -8.15
N LEU A 93 -7.49 11.25 -8.44
CA LEU A 93 -6.87 10.96 -9.73
C LEU A 93 -7.83 11.18 -10.91
N ALA A 94 -9.06 10.66 -10.81
CA ALA A 94 -10.06 10.80 -11.84
C ALA A 94 -10.47 12.27 -12.05
N THR A 95 -10.68 13.02 -10.95
CA THR A 95 -11.03 14.45 -11.01
C THR A 95 -9.92 15.28 -11.64
N GLU A 96 -8.67 15.05 -11.23
CA GLU A 96 -7.49 15.75 -11.78
C GLU A 96 -7.27 15.44 -13.26
N ALA A 97 -7.46 14.19 -13.69
CA ALA A 97 -7.40 13.82 -15.11
C ALA A 97 -8.46 14.54 -15.95
N VAL A 98 -9.70 14.64 -15.43
CA VAL A 98 -10.78 15.41 -16.09
C VAL A 98 -10.44 16.90 -16.15
N GLN A 99 -9.91 17.47 -15.07
CA GLN A 99 -9.50 18.89 -15.03
C GLN A 99 -8.39 19.22 -16.03
N LEU A 100 -7.39 18.34 -16.16
CA LEU A 100 -6.35 18.47 -17.19
C LEU A 100 -6.95 18.43 -18.61
N GLY A 101 -7.88 17.51 -18.86
CA GLY A 101 -8.59 17.44 -20.15
C GLY A 101 -9.42 18.69 -20.44
N ALA A 102 -10.14 19.21 -19.44
CA ALA A 102 -10.98 20.41 -19.57
C ALA A 102 -10.14 21.69 -19.79
N SER A 103 -8.91 21.73 -19.32
CA SER A 103 -7.98 22.85 -19.55
C SER A 103 -7.17 22.75 -20.84
N ASN A 104 -7.69 22.06 -21.86
CA ASN A 104 -7.04 21.83 -23.17
C ASN A 104 -5.70 21.04 -23.08
N GLN A 105 -5.46 20.33 -21.99
CA GLN A 105 -4.27 19.49 -21.80
C GLN A 105 -4.61 17.98 -21.92
N LEU A 106 -5.33 17.59 -22.96
CA LEU A 106 -5.77 16.20 -23.15
C LEU A 106 -4.60 15.22 -23.17
N GLY A 107 -3.49 15.58 -23.82
CA GLY A 107 -2.26 14.79 -23.81
C GLY A 107 -1.71 14.60 -22.38
N GLY A 108 -1.72 15.65 -21.58
CA GLY A 108 -1.34 15.62 -20.16
C GLY A 108 -2.25 14.70 -19.34
N ALA A 109 -3.56 14.78 -19.56
CA ALA A 109 -4.53 13.90 -18.87
C ALA A 109 -4.28 12.42 -19.17
N VAL A 110 -4.03 12.07 -20.44
CA VAL A 110 -3.73 10.69 -20.86
C VAL A 110 -2.42 10.21 -20.26
N VAL A 111 -1.36 11.01 -20.34
CA VAL A 111 -0.05 10.68 -19.74
C VAL A 111 -0.18 10.49 -18.25
N TYR A 112 -0.89 11.37 -17.54
CA TYR A 112 -1.13 11.26 -16.10
C TYR A 112 -1.86 9.96 -15.74
N ALA A 113 -2.92 9.61 -16.45
CA ALA A 113 -3.68 8.38 -16.24
C ALA A 113 -2.81 7.13 -16.48
N VAL A 114 -2.05 7.10 -17.59
CA VAL A 114 -1.15 6.00 -17.92
C VAL A 114 -0.03 5.85 -16.89
N LEU A 115 0.63 6.95 -16.49
CA LEU A 115 1.66 6.93 -15.47
C LEU A 115 1.11 6.43 -14.12
N SER A 116 -0.11 6.84 -13.75
CA SER A 116 -0.74 6.38 -12.51
C SER A 116 -1.06 4.90 -12.54
N LEU A 117 -1.60 4.38 -13.63
CA LEU A 117 -1.97 2.97 -13.75
C LEU A 117 -0.74 2.07 -13.87
N LEU A 118 0.11 2.32 -14.87
CA LEU A 118 1.30 1.50 -15.09
C LEU A 118 2.31 1.67 -13.97
N GLY A 119 2.52 2.90 -13.52
CA GLY A 119 3.39 3.21 -12.38
C GLY A 119 2.92 2.52 -11.10
N GLY A 120 1.60 2.50 -10.84
CA GLY A 120 1.01 1.77 -9.70
C GLY A 120 1.25 0.27 -9.76
N VAL A 121 1.07 -0.35 -10.92
CA VAL A 121 1.37 -1.78 -11.12
C VAL A 121 2.87 -2.06 -10.90
N LEU A 122 3.74 -1.25 -11.48
CA LEU A 122 5.19 -1.40 -11.32
C LEU A 122 5.62 -1.18 -9.88
N ALA A 123 5.10 -0.17 -9.21
CA ALA A 123 5.38 0.12 -7.81
C ALA A 123 4.95 -1.04 -6.89
N SER A 124 3.74 -1.57 -7.09
CA SER A 124 3.24 -2.73 -6.33
C SER A 124 4.11 -3.96 -6.57
N THR A 125 4.47 -4.26 -7.81
CA THR A 125 5.34 -5.38 -8.18
C THR A 125 6.73 -5.22 -7.56
N ALA A 126 7.30 -4.02 -7.59
CA ALA A 126 8.58 -3.71 -6.95
C ALA A 126 8.50 -3.91 -5.43
N GLY A 127 7.40 -3.53 -4.80
CA GLY A 127 7.16 -3.76 -3.37
C GLY A 127 7.13 -5.25 -3.01
N ILE A 128 6.41 -6.06 -3.79
CA ILE A 128 6.36 -7.52 -3.64
C ILE A 128 7.78 -8.11 -3.79
N TRP A 129 8.50 -7.70 -4.82
CA TRP A 129 9.86 -8.19 -5.09
C TRP A 129 10.83 -7.82 -3.95
N ALA A 130 10.80 -6.58 -3.46
CA ALA A 130 11.63 -6.13 -2.34
C ALA A 130 11.38 -6.95 -1.06
N ALA A 131 10.11 -7.21 -0.72
CA ALA A 131 9.75 -8.05 0.43
C ALA A 131 10.23 -9.50 0.24
N SER A 132 10.15 -10.03 -0.97
CA SER A 132 10.61 -11.38 -1.33
C SER A 132 12.11 -11.57 -1.11
N ILE A 133 12.91 -10.62 -1.57
CA ILE A 133 14.38 -10.66 -1.41
C ILE A 133 14.76 -10.57 0.07
N HIS A 134 14.13 -9.65 0.81
CA HIS A 134 14.39 -9.52 2.24
C HIS A 134 14.14 -10.83 2.99
N HIS A 135 13.02 -11.49 2.69
CA HIS A 135 12.68 -12.78 3.31
C HIS A 135 13.70 -13.87 2.99
N ARG A 136 14.13 -14.02 1.72
CA ARG A 136 15.13 -15.02 1.31
C ARG A 136 16.46 -14.81 2.04
N ARG A 137 16.93 -13.57 2.16
CA ARG A 137 18.19 -13.25 2.85
C ARG A 137 18.13 -13.56 4.35
N THR A 138 17.03 -13.27 5.01
CA THR A 138 16.86 -13.55 6.44
C THR A 138 16.72 -15.05 6.73
N SER A 139 16.04 -15.81 5.87
CA SER A 139 15.93 -17.26 5.99
C SER A 139 17.27 -17.96 5.78
N ALA A 140 18.04 -17.58 4.77
CA ALA A 140 19.38 -18.13 4.52
C ALA A 140 20.34 -17.89 5.70
N ARG A 141 20.31 -16.69 6.30
CA ARG A 141 21.11 -16.38 7.50
C ARG A 141 20.73 -17.26 8.69
N ARG A 142 19.44 -17.51 8.92
CA ARG A 142 18.96 -18.36 10.02
C ARG A 142 19.37 -19.82 9.83
N THR A 143 19.30 -20.33 8.61
CA THR A 143 19.73 -21.71 8.29
C THR A 143 21.25 -21.87 8.46
N GLY A 144 22.05 -20.92 7.99
CA GLY A 144 23.50 -20.92 8.18
C GLY A 144 23.91 -20.84 9.66
N ALA A 145 23.25 -19.98 10.45
CA ALA A 145 23.52 -19.88 11.88
C ALA A 145 23.17 -21.16 12.65
N ARG A 146 22.07 -21.85 12.26
CA ARG A 146 21.72 -23.16 12.85
C ARG A 146 22.74 -24.24 12.52
N ALA A 147 23.13 -24.35 11.26
CA ALA A 147 24.15 -25.33 10.82
C ALA A 147 25.50 -25.10 11.55
N ALA A 148 25.93 -23.85 11.71
CA ALA A 148 27.14 -23.53 12.46
C ALA A 148 27.04 -23.87 13.95
N ALA A 149 25.87 -23.68 14.56
CA ALA A 149 25.64 -24.04 15.96
C ALA A 149 25.60 -25.56 16.19
N GLU A 150 25.12 -26.34 15.22
CA GLU A 150 25.12 -27.80 15.25
C GLU A 150 26.53 -28.38 15.05
N ALA A 151 27.34 -27.79 14.18
CA ALA A 151 28.72 -28.21 13.93
C ALA A 151 29.68 -27.95 15.10
N ASN A 152 29.28 -27.07 16.04
CA ASN A 152 30.09 -26.72 17.22
C ASN A 152 29.67 -27.45 18.51
N ARG A 153 28.79 -28.48 18.39
CA ARG A 153 28.37 -29.37 19.46
C ARG A 153 28.98 -30.77 19.33
#